data_952849cfce521e13709f17a2b2fda4e9
#
_entry.id   952849cfce521e13709f17a2b2fda4e9
#
_cell.length_a   1.000
_cell.length_b   1.000
_cell.length_c   1.000
_cell.angle_alpha   90.00
_cell.angle_beta   90.00
_cell.angle_gamma   90.00
#
_symmetry.space_group_name_H-M   'P 1'
#
loop_
_entity.id
_entity.type
_entity.pdbx_description
1 polymer ?
#
loop_
_entity_poly.entity_id
_entity_poly.type
_entity_poly.pdbx_seq_one_letter_code
_entity_poly.pdbx_strand_id
1 'polypeptide(L)'
;NQLGLPDNKKIILYSGNIGEKQGLENVIEAADRLRDEPLIFAIVGQGGGKARLEKMAQQRGLRNMQFFPLQSYDALPALLKMGDCHLVVQKRGAADAVLPSKLTNILAVGGNAVITAEAHTELGQLCETFPGIAVCVEPESVEALVAGIRQALLLPKHNTVAREYAERTLDKENVLRQFINDIRG
;
A
#
# COMPACT_ATOMS: atom_id res chain seq x y z
N ASN A 1 6.88 -18.51 -0.63
CA ASN A 1 6.97 -17.15 -0.14
C ASN A 1 7.20 -17.14 1.38
N GLN A 2 7.72 -16.05 1.91
CA GLN A 2 8.13 -15.96 3.32
C GLN A 2 6.94 -15.94 4.31
N LEU A 3 5.73 -15.68 3.85
CA LEU A 3 4.53 -15.66 4.69
C LEU A 3 3.70 -16.94 4.58
N GLY A 4 4.08 -17.86 3.71
CA GLY A 4 3.33 -19.10 3.51
C GLY A 4 1.96 -18.92 2.89
N LEU A 5 1.74 -17.85 2.14
CA LEU A 5 0.46 -17.57 1.49
C LEU A 5 0.26 -18.46 0.25
N PRO A 6 -1.01 -18.76 -0.12
CA PRO A 6 -1.30 -19.59 -1.30
C PRO A 6 -0.81 -18.95 -2.60
N ASP A 7 -0.24 -19.77 -3.49
CA ASP A 7 0.24 -19.31 -4.79
C ASP A 7 -0.89 -19.07 -5.81
N ASN A 8 -2.07 -19.64 -5.55
CA ASN A 8 -3.20 -19.56 -6.47
C ASN A 8 -4.14 -18.38 -6.18
N LYS A 9 -3.76 -17.48 -5.28
CA LYS A 9 -4.54 -16.30 -4.92
C LYS A 9 -3.72 -15.03 -5.12
N LYS A 10 -4.41 -13.95 -5.51
CA LYS A 10 -3.80 -12.63 -5.57
C LYS A 10 -3.63 -12.08 -4.16
N ILE A 11 -2.50 -11.44 -3.90
CA ILE A 11 -2.15 -10.91 -2.58
C ILE A 11 -2.39 -9.41 -2.55
N ILE A 12 -3.30 -8.99 -1.66
CA ILE A 12 -3.53 -7.59 -1.35
C ILE A 12 -2.73 -7.30 -0.08
N LEU A 13 -1.68 -6.52 -0.20
CA LEU A 13 -0.72 -6.32 0.89
C LEU A 13 -0.86 -4.96 1.55
N TYR A 14 -0.99 -4.95 2.85
CA TYR A 14 -0.75 -3.77 3.68
C TYR A 14 0.47 -4.06 4.56
N SER A 15 1.46 -3.18 4.54
CA SER A 15 2.63 -3.28 5.40
C SER A 15 2.87 -1.95 6.08
N GLY A 16 2.83 -1.92 7.41
CA GLY A 16 3.10 -0.70 8.15
C GLY A 16 2.43 -0.64 9.51
N ASN A 17 2.31 0.56 10.03
CA ASN A 17 1.67 0.79 11.32
C ASN A 17 0.17 0.50 11.27
N ILE A 18 -0.32 -0.23 12.28
CA ILE A 18 -1.75 -0.55 12.41
C ILE A 18 -2.32 0.32 13.53
N GLY A 19 -2.45 1.61 13.24
CA GLY A 19 -3.03 2.59 14.14
C GLY A 19 -4.43 2.99 13.69
N GLU A 20 -5.05 3.88 14.47
CA GLU A 20 -6.42 4.31 14.20
C GLU A 20 -6.53 5.30 13.04
N LYS A 21 -5.44 6.01 12.71
CA LYS A 21 -5.43 7.02 11.65
C LYS A 21 -5.43 6.44 10.23
N GLN A 22 -5.09 5.17 10.08
CA GLN A 22 -5.03 4.52 8.79
C GLN A 22 -6.40 4.13 8.23
N GLY A 23 -7.42 4.04 9.08
CA GLY A 23 -8.76 3.66 8.61
C GLY A 23 -8.84 2.23 8.08
N LEU A 24 -8.12 1.31 8.72
CA LEU A 24 -8.06 -0.08 8.28
C LEU A 24 -9.38 -0.84 8.44
N GLU A 25 -10.34 -0.28 9.14
CA GLU A 25 -11.70 -0.79 9.19
C GLU A 25 -12.32 -0.90 7.79
N ASN A 26 -12.00 0.06 6.91
CA ASN A 26 -12.47 0.00 5.53
C ASN A 26 -11.83 -1.16 4.75
N VAL A 27 -10.63 -1.55 5.11
CA VAL A 27 -9.98 -2.73 4.51
C VAL A 27 -10.70 -4.00 4.95
N ILE A 28 -11.13 -4.10 6.20
CA ILE A 28 -11.96 -5.20 6.69
C ILE A 28 -13.27 -5.30 5.89
N GLU A 29 -13.94 -4.16 5.69
CA GLU A 29 -15.18 -4.11 4.89
C GLU A 29 -14.94 -4.51 3.43
N ALA A 30 -13.84 -4.04 2.84
CA ALA A 30 -13.49 -4.40 1.48
C ALA A 30 -13.21 -5.90 1.35
N ALA A 31 -12.50 -6.48 2.31
CA ALA A 31 -12.24 -7.92 2.34
C ALA A 31 -13.54 -8.73 2.44
N ASP A 32 -14.48 -8.25 3.22
CA ASP A 32 -15.80 -8.88 3.34
C ASP A 32 -16.53 -8.90 1.99
N ARG A 33 -16.53 -7.79 1.27
CA ARG A 33 -17.16 -7.71 -0.06
C ARG A 33 -16.46 -8.55 -1.11
N LEU A 34 -15.17 -8.80 -0.95
CA LEU A 34 -14.34 -9.57 -1.88
C LEU A 34 -14.11 -11.01 -1.45
N ARG A 35 -14.86 -11.51 -0.46
CA ARG A 35 -14.62 -12.82 0.14
C ARG A 35 -14.72 -14.01 -0.80
N ASP A 36 -15.50 -13.88 -1.87
CA ASP A 36 -15.72 -14.95 -2.84
C ASP A 36 -14.75 -14.89 -4.04
N GLU A 37 -13.89 -13.88 -4.09
CA GLU A 37 -12.89 -13.76 -5.15
C GLU A 37 -11.57 -14.43 -4.75
N PRO A 38 -10.75 -14.91 -5.73
CA PRO A 38 -9.52 -15.64 -5.44
C PRO A 38 -8.38 -14.71 -5.01
N LEU A 39 -8.54 -14.05 -3.89
CA LEU A 39 -7.55 -13.14 -3.34
C LEU A 39 -7.46 -13.27 -1.83
N ILE A 40 -6.36 -12.80 -1.26
CA ILE A 40 -6.11 -12.79 0.16
C ILE A 40 -5.48 -11.47 0.59
N PHE A 41 -5.98 -10.93 1.70
CA PHE A 41 -5.44 -9.72 2.31
C PHE A 41 -4.38 -10.11 3.34
N ALA A 42 -3.16 -9.64 3.15
CA ALA A 42 -2.07 -9.83 4.09
C ALA A 42 -1.82 -8.50 4.81
N ILE A 43 -2.09 -8.47 6.11
CA ILE A 43 -1.92 -7.29 6.94
C ILE A 43 -0.67 -7.49 7.80
N VAL A 44 0.41 -6.82 7.44
CA VAL A 44 1.73 -7.00 8.04
C VAL A 44 2.08 -5.77 8.85
N GLY A 45 2.31 -5.94 10.15
CA GLY A 45 2.68 -4.83 10.99
C GLY A 45 2.22 -4.97 12.43
N GLN A 46 2.34 -3.88 13.15
CA GLN A 46 1.92 -3.78 14.54
C GLN A 46 1.41 -2.37 14.83
N GLY A 47 0.69 -2.24 15.93
CA GLY A 47 0.14 -0.95 16.37
C GLY A 47 -1.05 -1.16 17.30
N GLY A 48 -1.52 -0.06 17.89
CA GLY A 48 -2.59 -0.10 18.89
C GLY A 48 -3.94 -0.59 18.36
N GLY A 49 -4.16 -0.54 17.05
CA GLY A 49 -5.41 -0.98 16.44
C GLY A 49 -5.45 -2.44 16.02
N LYS A 50 -4.32 -3.16 16.10
CA LYS A 50 -4.21 -4.51 15.54
C LYS A 50 -5.19 -5.50 16.18
N ALA A 51 -5.24 -5.54 17.51
CA ALA A 51 -6.11 -6.48 18.22
C ALA A 51 -7.58 -6.25 17.88
N ARG A 52 -8.00 -5.00 17.76
CA ARG A 52 -9.38 -4.64 17.37
C ARG A 52 -9.70 -5.10 15.95
N LEU A 53 -8.78 -4.90 15.01
CA LEU A 53 -8.98 -5.32 13.63
C LEU A 53 -9.02 -6.85 13.49
N GLU A 54 -8.15 -7.54 14.19
CA GLU A 54 -8.17 -9.03 14.23
C GLU A 54 -9.52 -9.53 14.72
N LYS A 55 -10.05 -8.91 15.79
CA LYS A 55 -11.35 -9.28 16.34
C LYS A 55 -12.47 -8.99 15.34
N MET A 56 -12.44 -7.84 14.67
CA MET A 56 -13.43 -7.52 13.64
C MET A 56 -13.43 -8.54 12.50
N ALA A 57 -12.25 -8.90 12.01
CA ALA A 57 -12.12 -9.91 10.96
C ALA A 57 -12.65 -11.26 11.40
N GLN A 58 -12.36 -11.66 12.64
CA GLN A 58 -12.84 -12.91 13.22
C GLN A 58 -14.36 -12.92 13.36
N GLN A 59 -14.95 -11.83 13.85
CA GLN A 59 -16.41 -11.70 14.02
C GLN A 59 -17.15 -11.78 12.68
N ARG A 60 -16.52 -11.34 11.59
CA ARG A 60 -17.09 -11.42 10.25
C ARG A 60 -16.79 -12.75 9.56
N GLY A 61 -16.02 -13.63 10.20
CA GLY A 61 -15.65 -14.91 9.61
C GLY A 61 -14.83 -14.80 8.35
N LEU A 62 -13.95 -13.81 8.25
CA LEU A 62 -13.13 -13.60 7.06
C LEU A 62 -12.04 -14.67 6.94
N ARG A 63 -12.08 -15.44 5.87
CA ARG A 63 -11.07 -16.44 5.53
C ARG A 63 -10.01 -15.89 4.56
N ASN A 64 -10.26 -14.74 3.99
CA ASN A 64 -9.39 -14.11 3.00
C ASN A 64 -8.55 -12.98 3.60
N MET A 65 -8.32 -12.99 4.90
CA MET A 65 -7.49 -12.01 5.58
C MET A 65 -6.63 -12.68 6.63
N GLN A 66 -5.34 -12.39 6.62
CA GLN A 66 -4.39 -12.88 7.62
C GLN A 66 -3.53 -11.73 8.13
N PHE A 67 -3.22 -11.80 9.41
CA PHE A 67 -2.37 -10.81 10.09
C PHE A 67 -1.01 -11.41 10.38
N PHE A 68 0.04 -10.63 10.14
CA PHE A 68 1.42 -11.05 10.33
C PHE A 68 2.17 -10.03 11.17
N PRO A 69 3.17 -10.46 11.96
CA PRO A 69 3.99 -9.52 12.71
C PRO A 69 4.83 -8.64 11.79
N LEU A 70 5.30 -7.52 12.34
CA LEU A 70 6.21 -6.63 11.63
C LEU A 70 7.43 -7.43 11.15
N GLN A 71 7.78 -7.26 9.89
CA GLN A 71 8.93 -7.91 9.29
C GLN A 71 10.18 -7.05 9.43
N SER A 72 11.38 -7.67 9.40
CA SER A 72 12.63 -6.94 9.45
C SER A 72 12.80 -6.06 8.21
N TYR A 73 13.57 -5.00 8.34
CA TYR A 73 13.87 -4.10 7.23
C TYR A 73 14.50 -4.84 6.04
N ASP A 74 15.37 -5.81 6.33
CA ASP A 74 16.01 -6.61 5.29
C ASP A 74 15.05 -7.50 4.52
N ALA A 75 13.93 -7.88 5.12
CA ALA A 75 12.90 -8.69 4.47
C ALA A 75 11.92 -7.87 3.62
N LEU A 76 11.95 -6.54 3.74
CA LEU A 76 10.96 -5.66 3.11
C LEU A 76 10.92 -5.76 1.58
N PRO A 77 12.04 -5.77 0.84
CA PRO A 77 11.98 -5.89 -0.62
C PRO A 77 11.27 -7.16 -1.09
N ALA A 78 11.57 -8.30 -0.48
CA ALA A 78 10.91 -9.56 -0.82
C ALA A 78 9.43 -9.55 -0.46
N LEU A 79 9.09 -8.97 0.70
CA LEU A 79 7.70 -8.81 1.11
C LEU A 79 6.91 -7.98 0.10
N LEU A 80 7.44 -6.84 -0.31
CA LEU A 80 6.75 -5.96 -1.26
C LEU A 80 6.58 -6.61 -2.63
N LYS A 81 7.54 -7.40 -3.07
CA LYS A 81 7.43 -8.13 -4.35
C LYS A 81 6.33 -9.19 -4.35
N MET A 82 5.91 -9.66 -3.19
CA MET A 82 4.82 -10.63 -3.07
C MET A 82 3.46 -10.03 -3.38
N GLY A 83 3.27 -8.74 -3.15
CA GLY A 83 1.98 -8.09 -3.30
C GLY A 83 1.59 -7.92 -4.77
N ASP A 84 0.37 -8.29 -5.10
CA ASP A 84 -0.23 -7.98 -6.42
C ASP A 84 -0.90 -6.61 -6.39
N CYS A 85 -1.31 -6.17 -5.22
CA CYS A 85 -1.88 -4.86 -4.95
C CYS A 85 -1.38 -4.39 -3.58
N HIS A 86 -0.94 -3.14 -3.49
CA HIS A 86 -0.43 -2.56 -2.24
C HIS A 86 -1.37 -1.47 -1.75
N LEU A 87 -1.78 -1.56 -0.50
CA LEU A 87 -2.69 -0.60 0.10
C LEU A 87 -1.93 0.51 0.82
N VAL A 88 -2.20 1.73 0.42
CA VAL A 88 -1.72 2.95 1.09
C VAL A 88 -2.97 3.70 1.55
N VAL A 89 -3.53 3.27 2.67
CA VAL A 89 -4.83 3.73 3.15
C VAL A 89 -4.68 4.60 4.40
N GLN A 90 -5.48 5.63 4.45
CA GLN A 90 -5.54 6.55 5.58
C GLN A 90 -6.88 7.25 5.61
N LYS A 91 -7.23 7.79 6.78
CA LYS A 91 -8.48 8.53 6.94
C LYS A 91 -8.39 9.88 6.24
N ARG A 92 -9.56 10.45 5.91
CA ARG A 92 -9.68 11.79 5.36
C ARG A 92 -9.01 12.81 6.30
N GLY A 93 -8.23 13.74 5.72
CA GLY A 93 -7.52 14.73 6.50
C GLY A 93 -6.20 14.25 7.12
N ALA A 94 -5.90 12.95 7.07
CA ALA A 94 -4.63 12.41 7.54
C ALA A 94 -3.56 12.37 6.44
N ALA A 95 -3.94 12.68 5.19
CA ALA A 95 -3.01 12.76 4.07
C ALA A 95 -2.18 14.03 4.20
N ASP A 96 -0.94 13.88 4.59
CA ASP A 96 -0.03 14.99 4.79
C ASP A 96 0.63 15.48 3.50
N ALA A 97 1.29 16.63 3.62
CA ALA A 97 2.05 17.24 2.55
C ALA A 97 3.31 16.45 2.17
N VAL A 98 3.61 15.35 2.83
CA VAL A 98 4.82 14.55 2.60
C VAL A 98 4.45 13.21 2.00
N LEU A 99 5.14 12.84 0.93
CA LEU A 99 4.99 11.53 0.31
C LEU A 99 5.46 10.45 1.29
N PRO A 100 4.60 9.49 1.69
CA PRO A 100 5.02 8.48 2.65
C PRO A 100 6.18 7.63 2.12
N SER A 101 7.17 7.36 2.96
CA SER A 101 8.29 6.48 2.60
C SER A 101 7.81 5.09 2.17
N LYS A 102 6.71 4.65 2.75
CA LYS A 102 6.03 3.41 2.38
C LYS A 102 5.67 3.37 0.89
N LEU A 103 5.09 4.46 0.37
CA LEU A 103 4.75 4.54 -1.06
C LEU A 103 6.00 4.50 -1.93
N THR A 104 7.04 5.22 -1.55
CA THR A 104 8.31 5.22 -2.28
C THR A 104 8.87 3.82 -2.43
N ASN A 105 8.84 3.01 -1.37
CA ASN A 105 9.31 1.63 -1.41
C ASN A 105 8.45 0.75 -2.32
N ILE A 106 7.13 0.93 -2.31
CA ILE A 106 6.22 0.21 -3.20
C ILE A 106 6.52 0.55 -4.66
N LEU A 107 6.68 1.82 -4.98
CA LEU A 107 6.98 2.27 -6.34
C LEU A 107 8.34 1.74 -6.81
N ALA A 108 9.32 1.68 -5.90
CA ALA A 108 10.66 1.18 -6.20
C ALA A 108 10.68 -0.28 -6.64
N VAL A 109 9.78 -1.11 -6.15
CA VAL A 109 9.66 -2.51 -6.59
C VAL A 109 8.72 -2.68 -7.78
N GLY A 110 8.20 -1.58 -8.34
CA GLY A 110 7.23 -1.64 -9.43
C GLY A 110 5.87 -2.15 -8.99
N GLY A 111 5.50 -1.92 -7.73
CA GLY A 111 4.22 -2.37 -7.18
C GLY A 111 3.04 -1.54 -7.65
N ASN A 112 1.87 -2.15 -7.67
CA ASN A 112 0.61 -1.47 -7.97
C ASN A 112 -0.04 -1.03 -6.67
N ALA A 113 -0.04 0.27 -6.39
CA ALA A 113 -0.60 0.82 -5.17
C ALA A 113 -2.03 1.30 -5.38
N VAL A 114 -2.88 1.06 -4.38
CA VAL A 114 -4.17 1.73 -4.24
C VAL A 114 -4.02 2.73 -3.10
N ILE A 115 -4.17 4.00 -3.42
CA ILE A 115 -3.95 5.10 -2.48
C ILE A 115 -5.27 5.77 -2.17
N THR A 116 -5.60 5.89 -0.88
CA THR A 116 -6.76 6.69 -0.46
C THR A 116 -6.28 8.12 -0.24
N ALA A 117 -6.68 9.02 -1.12
CA ALA A 117 -6.29 10.43 -1.04
C ALA A 117 -7.31 11.30 -1.76
N GLU A 118 -7.53 12.49 -1.21
CA GLU A 118 -8.33 13.49 -1.89
C GLU A 118 -7.53 14.12 -3.03
N ALA A 119 -8.22 14.52 -4.10
CA ALA A 119 -7.59 15.02 -5.33
C ALA A 119 -6.66 16.21 -5.13
N HIS A 120 -6.97 17.07 -4.14
CA HIS A 120 -6.18 18.28 -3.87
C HIS A 120 -4.92 18.04 -3.05
N THR A 121 -4.72 16.83 -2.51
CA THR A 121 -3.54 16.49 -1.71
C THR A 121 -2.34 16.20 -2.61
N GLU A 122 -1.14 16.16 -2.03
CA GLU A 122 0.07 15.81 -2.79
C GLU A 122 -0.03 14.42 -3.42
N LEU A 123 -0.59 13.45 -2.69
CA LEU A 123 -0.78 12.10 -3.21
C LEU A 123 -1.77 12.07 -4.38
N GLY A 124 -2.88 12.80 -4.26
CA GLY A 124 -3.85 12.92 -5.34
C GLY A 124 -3.24 13.56 -6.58
N GLN A 125 -2.44 14.60 -6.39
CA GLN A 125 -1.77 15.30 -7.48
C GLN A 125 -0.68 14.45 -8.13
N LEU A 126 0.01 13.63 -7.35
CA LEU A 126 0.99 12.69 -7.88
C LEU A 126 0.33 11.73 -8.89
N CYS A 127 -0.83 11.18 -8.53
CA CYS A 127 -1.57 10.26 -9.39
C CYS A 127 -2.06 10.95 -10.66
N GLU A 128 -2.44 12.21 -10.57
CA GLU A 128 -2.89 12.99 -11.72
C GLU A 128 -1.72 13.36 -12.64
N THR A 129 -0.59 13.76 -12.06
CA THR A 129 0.60 14.17 -12.80
C THR A 129 1.27 13.01 -13.55
N PHE A 130 1.26 11.82 -12.93
CA PHE A 130 1.88 10.62 -13.49
C PHE A 130 0.84 9.52 -13.69
N PRO A 131 0.02 9.59 -14.77
CA PRO A 131 -1.01 8.58 -15.01
C PRO A 131 -0.42 7.16 -15.06
N GLY A 132 -1.07 6.25 -14.34
CA GLY A 132 -0.63 4.86 -14.25
C GLY A 132 0.33 4.57 -13.09
N ILE A 133 0.78 5.58 -12.34
CA ILE A 133 1.69 5.35 -11.21
C ILE A 133 1.01 4.59 -10.07
N ALA A 134 -0.27 4.87 -9.83
CA ALA A 134 -1.05 4.24 -8.78
C ALA A 134 -2.54 4.45 -9.07
N VAL A 135 -3.37 3.71 -8.35
CA VAL A 135 -4.83 3.88 -8.38
C VAL A 135 -5.21 4.73 -7.18
N CYS A 136 -5.70 5.94 -7.41
CA CYS A 136 -6.10 6.86 -6.35
C CYS A 136 -7.61 6.78 -6.16
N VAL A 137 -8.05 6.56 -4.93
CA VAL A 137 -9.47 6.41 -4.58
C VAL A 137 -9.85 7.34 -3.45
N GLU A 138 -11.13 7.64 -3.34
CA GLU A 138 -11.69 8.50 -2.30
C GLU A 138 -11.47 7.87 -0.92
N PRO A 139 -10.96 8.64 0.06
CA PRO A 139 -10.81 8.13 1.44
C PRO A 139 -12.16 7.78 2.07
N GLU A 140 -12.13 6.83 2.99
CA GLU A 140 -13.29 6.42 3.79
C GLU A 140 -14.48 5.96 2.97
N SER A 141 -14.24 5.46 1.76
CA SER A 141 -15.26 4.85 0.90
C SER A 141 -14.89 3.40 0.61
N VAL A 142 -15.66 2.48 1.16
CA VAL A 142 -15.45 1.04 0.93
C VAL A 142 -15.68 0.71 -0.54
N GLU A 143 -16.69 1.29 -1.16
CA GLU A 143 -16.99 1.07 -2.58
C GLU A 143 -15.84 1.51 -3.48
N ALA A 144 -15.27 2.69 -3.20
CA ALA A 144 -14.12 3.20 -3.95
C ALA A 144 -12.89 2.32 -3.74
N LEU A 145 -12.67 1.84 -2.52
CA LEU A 145 -11.54 0.95 -2.21
C LEU A 145 -11.67 -0.38 -2.95
N VAL A 146 -12.84 -1.00 -2.93
CA VAL A 146 -13.10 -2.26 -3.66
C VAL A 146 -12.86 -2.08 -5.15
N ALA A 147 -13.41 -1.03 -5.74
CA ALA A 147 -13.22 -0.72 -7.16
C ALA A 147 -11.74 -0.50 -7.49
N GLY A 148 -11.03 0.23 -6.64
CA GLY A 148 -9.59 0.49 -6.79
C GLY A 148 -8.75 -0.78 -6.74
N ILE A 149 -9.05 -1.68 -5.81
CA ILE A 149 -8.38 -2.97 -5.70
C ILE A 149 -8.58 -3.79 -6.98
N ARG A 150 -9.81 -3.89 -7.46
CA ARG A 150 -10.11 -4.60 -8.71
C ARG A 150 -9.37 -3.99 -9.89
N GLN A 151 -9.32 -2.67 -9.98
CA GLN A 151 -8.58 -1.98 -11.03
C GLN A 151 -7.09 -2.27 -10.96
N ALA A 152 -6.50 -2.21 -9.77
CA ALA A 152 -5.07 -2.49 -9.57
C ALA A 152 -4.71 -3.92 -9.96
N LEU A 153 -5.57 -4.88 -9.68
CA LEU A 153 -5.34 -6.29 -10.02
C LEU A 153 -5.40 -6.57 -11.52
N LEU A 154 -6.00 -5.68 -12.31
CA LEU A 154 -6.03 -5.78 -13.77
C LEU A 154 -4.78 -5.20 -14.44
N LEU A 155 -3.96 -4.46 -13.69
CA LEU A 155 -2.73 -3.89 -14.21
C LEU A 155 -1.63 -4.95 -14.31
N PRO A 156 -0.61 -4.75 -15.16
CA PRO A 156 0.55 -5.63 -15.17
C PRO A 156 1.18 -5.70 -13.79
N LYS A 157 1.61 -6.89 -13.39
CA LYS A 157 2.19 -7.09 -12.06
C LYS A 157 3.40 -6.18 -11.80
N HIS A 158 4.19 -5.92 -12.82
CA HIS A 158 5.30 -4.96 -12.75
C HIS A 158 4.86 -3.62 -13.35
N ASN A 159 4.76 -2.61 -12.50
CA ASN A 159 4.35 -1.27 -12.90
C ASN A 159 5.58 -0.44 -13.30
N THR A 160 5.78 -0.26 -14.60
CA THR A 160 6.94 0.46 -15.14
C THR A 160 6.88 1.96 -14.85
N VAL A 161 5.69 2.56 -14.82
CA VAL A 161 5.51 3.98 -14.47
C VAL A 161 5.98 4.24 -13.04
N ALA A 162 5.57 3.37 -12.12
CA ALA A 162 5.97 3.45 -10.73
C ALA A 162 7.48 3.29 -10.57
N ARG A 163 8.05 2.29 -11.22
CA ARG A 163 9.48 2.00 -11.17
C ARG A 163 10.31 3.16 -11.71
N GLU A 164 9.94 3.70 -12.84
CA GLU A 164 10.65 4.84 -13.46
C GLU A 164 10.59 6.09 -12.59
N TYR A 165 9.44 6.37 -11.99
CA TYR A 165 9.29 7.49 -11.05
C TYR A 165 10.22 7.32 -9.86
N ALA A 166 10.25 6.12 -9.27
CA ALA A 166 11.11 5.84 -8.12
C ALA A 166 12.59 5.99 -8.47
N GLU A 167 13.01 5.52 -9.61
CA GLU A 167 14.39 5.67 -10.08
C GLU A 167 14.78 7.13 -10.22
N ARG A 168 13.96 7.95 -10.86
CA ARG A 168 14.21 9.39 -11.00
C ARG A 168 14.27 10.12 -9.66
N THR A 169 13.38 9.77 -8.74
CA THR A 169 13.33 10.38 -7.42
C THR A 169 14.57 10.02 -6.59
N LEU A 170 15.00 8.77 -6.63
CA LEU A 170 16.22 8.33 -5.97
C LEU A 170 17.47 9.01 -6.54
N ASP A 171 17.53 9.14 -7.87
CA ASP A 171 18.64 9.81 -8.53
C ASP A 171 18.74 11.28 -8.12
N LYS A 172 17.61 11.99 -8.06
CA LYS A 172 17.56 13.37 -7.60
C LYS A 172 18.04 13.52 -6.16
N GLU A 173 17.59 12.62 -5.27
CA GLU A 173 18.02 12.62 -3.88
C GLU A 173 19.52 12.36 -3.74
N ASN A 174 20.05 11.42 -4.50
CA ASN A 174 21.49 11.11 -4.50
C ASN A 174 22.33 12.29 -4.99
N VAL A 175 21.92 12.94 -6.05
CA VAL A 175 22.58 14.14 -6.57
C VAL A 175 22.57 15.26 -5.53
N LEU A 176 21.45 15.50 -4.88
CA LEU A 176 21.31 16.51 -3.85
C LEU A 176 22.20 16.21 -2.64
N ARG A 177 22.24 14.97 -2.18
CA ARG A 177 23.10 14.53 -1.07
C ARG A 177 24.57 14.74 -1.41
N GLN A 178 24.99 14.36 -2.61
CA GLN A 178 26.37 14.55 -3.07
C GLN A 178 26.73 16.02 -3.09
N PHE A 179 25.85 16.87 -3.62
CA PHE A 179 26.05 18.33 -3.65
C PHE A 179 26.22 18.92 -2.25
N ILE A 180 25.37 18.50 -1.29
CA ILE A 180 25.46 18.93 0.09
C ILE A 180 26.77 18.47 0.73
N ASN A 181 27.20 17.24 0.47
CA ASN A 181 28.46 16.70 0.98
C ASN A 181 29.66 17.46 0.43
N ASP A 182 29.64 17.81 -0.85
CA ASP A 182 30.71 18.60 -1.49
C ASP A 182 30.83 20.00 -0.89
N ILE A 183 29.70 20.61 -0.53
CA ILE A 183 29.69 21.93 0.12
C ILE A 183 30.25 21.85 1.54
N ARG A 184 29.97 20.77 2.26
CA ARG A 184 30.42 20.59 3.65
C ARG A 184 31.87 20.12 3.77
N GLY A 185 32.41 19.56 2.73
CA GLY A 185 33.78 19.11 2.66
C GLY A 185 34.74 20.28 2.46
#